data_a44d7e8a1cc83e56b67fdd7e1f9a0c34
#
_entry.id   a44d7e8a1cc83e56b67fdd7e1f9a0c34
#
_cell.length_a   1.000
_cell.length_b   1.000
_cell.length_c   1.000
_cell.angle_alpha   90.00
_cell.angle_beta   90.00
_cell.angle_gamma   90.00
#
_symmetry.space_group_name_H-M   'P 1'
#
loop_
_entity.id
_entity.type
_entity.pdbx_description
1 polymer ?
#
loop_
_entity_poly.entity_id
_entity_poly.type
_entity_poly.pdbx_seq_one_letter_code
_entity_poly.pdbx_strand_id
1 'polypeptide(L)'
;IGVLLIAAVLGYLEKPLKWFSLVVSLLFVAGVFWGSWLNFLYLVLFYVWSVVLILGYFSIRQKGGRKEGIYHAFVLLSLVPLVICKVSPLFHMSLFGFIGISYLTFRVVQMIIEIYDGVIKEVSALEITAFLAFFPSFSSGPIDRSRRFLADWNRVLKREEYMELCG
;
A
#
# COMPACT_ATOMS: atom_id res chain seq x y z
N ILE A 1 7.49 -10.37 18.21
CA ILE A 1 6.85 -10.45 19.54
C ILE A 1 6.72 -9.04 20.13
N GLY A 2 7.78 -8.21 20.25
CA GLY A 2 7.70 -6.87 20.84
C GLY A 2 6.67 -5.94 20.20
N VAL A 3 6.56 -5.91 18.87
CA VAL A 3 5.57 -5.11 18.12
C VAL A 3 4.15 -5.52 18.47
N LEU A 4 3.88 -6.83 18.61
CA LEU A 4 2.56 -7.34 18.98
C LEU A 4 2.19 -6.96 20.41
N LEU A 5 3.14 -7.02 21.34
CA LEU A 5 2.91 -6.60 22.73
C LEU A 5 2.60 -5.10 22.85
N ILE A 6 3.34 -4.25 22.14
CA ILE A 6 3.09 -2.80 22.12
C ILE A 6 1.75 -2.50 21.44
N ALA A 7 1.41 -3.19 20.35
CA ALA A 7 0.12 -3.04 19.68
C ALA A 7 -1.04 -3.44 20.62
N ALA A 8 -0.87 -4.54 21.37
CA ALA A 8 -1.84 -5.00 22.36
C ALA A 8 -2.06 -3.97 23.49
N VAL A 9 -0.99 -3.41 24.02
CA VAL A 9 -1.06 -2.36 25.06
C VAL A 9 -1.75 -1.10 24.53
N LEU A 10 -1.43 -0.66 23.32
CA LEU A 10 -2.04 0.52 22.71
C LEU A 10 -3.54 0.29 22.41
N GLY A 11 -3.92 -0.91 21.94
CA GLY A 11 -5.32 -1.28 21.75
C GLY A 11 -6.10 -1.29 23.06
N TYR A 12 -5.52 -1.85 24.12
CA TYR A 12 -6.11 -1.81 25.47
C TYR A 12 -6.30 -0.39 26.04
N LEU A 13 -5.41 0.54 25.65
CA LEU A 13 -5.45 1.96 26.03
C LEU A 13 -6.36 2.81 25.13
N GLU A 14 -7.11 2.20 24.22
CA GLU A 14 -8.00 2.89 23.24
C GLU A 14 -7.28 3.96 22.40
N LYS A 15 -5.97 3.77 22.15
CA LYS A 15 -5.19 4.72 21.34
C LYS A 15 -5.22 4.33 19.87
N PRO A 16 -5.27 5.31 18.93
CA PRO A 16 -5.27 5.03 17.50
C PRO A 16 -3.96 4.33 17.10
N LEU A 17 -4.09 3.09 16.62
CA LEU A 17 -2.96 2.27 16.18
C LEU A 17 -2.35 2.74 14.84
N LYS A 18 -3.02 3.66 14.12
CA LYS A 18 -2.62 4.09 12.78
C LYS A 18 -1.19 4.62 12.69
N TRP A 19 -0.79 5.49 13.61
CA TRP A 19 0.57 6.04 13.61
C TRP A 19 1.61 5.00 14.00
N PHE A 20 1.29 4.17 14.98
CA PHE A 20 2.16 3.09 15.41
C PHE A 20 2.40 2.08 14.29
N SER A 21 1.33 1.61 13.63
CA SER A 21 1.45 0.65 12.53
C SER A 21 2.19 1.23 11.32
N LEU A 22 2.01 2.53 11.03
CA LEU A 22 2.75 3.23 9.97
C LEU A 22 4.25 3.30 10.28
N VAL A 23 4.62 3.73 11.48
CA VAL A 23 6.03 3.80 11.92
C VAL A 23 6.68 2.42 11.88
N VAL A 24 6.01 1.41 12.45
CA VAL A 24 6.52 0.02 12.44
C VAL A 24 6.68 -0.49 11.01
N SER A 25 5.71 -0.21 10.12
CA SER A 25 5.78 -0.62 8.72
C SER A 25 6.97 0.03 8.01
N LEU A 26 7.19 1.33 8.21
CA LEU A 26 8.32 2.04 7.62
C LEU A 26 9.66 1.54 8.17
N LEU A 27 9.77 1.29 9.47
CA LEU A 27 10.97 0.70 10.08
C LEU A 27 11.25 -0.71 9.55
N PHE A 28 10.21 -1.52 9.38
CA PHE A 28 10.33 -2.85 8.79
C PHE A 28 10.85 -2.78 7.35
N VAL A 29 10.26 -1.92 6.52
CA VAL A 29 10.70 -1.69 5.14
C VAL A 29 12.14 -1.20 5.10
N ALA A 30 12.51 -0.23 5.94
CA ALA A 30 13.89 0.25 6.04
C ALA A 30 14.86 -0.88 6.46
N GLY A 31 14.46 -1.74 7.39
CA GLY A 31 15.25 -2.90 7.84
C GLY A 31 15.45 -3.94 6.73
N VAL A 32 14.42 -4.25 5.96
CA VAL A 32 14.50 -5.20 4.82
C VAL A 32 15.49 -4.73 3.76
N PHE A 33 15.56 -3.42 3.52
CA PHE A 33 16.42 -2.82 2.48
C PHE A 33 17.76 -2.27 3.02
N TRP A 34 18.07 -2.47 4.31
CA TRP A 34 19.28 -1.96 4.95
C TRP A 34 20.60 -2.33 4.23
N GLY A 35 20.64 -3.51 3.61
CA GLY A 35 21.83 -4.01 2.90
C GLY A 35 21.95 -3.61 1.44
N SER A 36 20.94 -2.93 0.83
CA SER A 36 20.92 -2.65 -0.60
C SER A 36 20.29 -1.29 -0.90
N TRP A 37 21.14 -0.26 -0.95
CA TRP A 37 20.73 1.11 -1.28
C TRP A 37 19.98 1.23 -2.62
N LEU A 38 20.42 0.47 -3.63
CA LEU A 38 19.77 0.47 -4.95
C LEU A 38 18.34 -0.05 -4.88
N ASN A 39 18.10 -1.16 -4.17
CA ASN A 39 16.77 -1.71 -4.01
C ASN A 39 15.85 -0.78 -3.21
N PHE A 40 16.40 -0.10 -2.21
CA PHE A 40 15.68 0.94 -1.47
C PHE A 40 15.30 2.12 -2.38
N LEU A 41 16.21 2.59 -3.21
CA LEU A 41 15.94 3.64 -4.20
C LEU A 41 14.83 3.22 -5.17
N TYR A 42 14.88 1.99 -5.69
CA TYR A 42 13.83 1.46 -6.56
C TYR A 42 12.47 1.39 -5.87
N LEU A 43 12.43 0.98 -4.61
CA LEU A 43 11.22 1.00 -3.82
C LEU A 43 10.65 2.41 -3.67
N VAL A 44 11.49 3.40 -3.36
CA VAL A 44 11.07 4.79 -3.22
C VAL A 44 10.53 5.34 -4.54
N LEU A 45 11.21 5.08 -5.66
CA LEU A 45 10.76 5.49 -6.99
C LEU A 45 9.41 4.84 -7.35
N PHE A 46 9.27 3.54 -7.09
CA PHE A 46 8.01 2.84 -7.29
C PHE A 46 6.89 3.42 -6.43
N TYR A 47 7.20 3.71 -5.17
CA TYR A 47 6.24 4.31 -4.23
C TYR A 47 5.75 5.68 -4.72
N VAL A 48 6.67 6.59 -5.07
CA VAL A 48 6.33 7.92 -5.60
C VAL A 48 5.49 7.79 -6.87
N TRP A 49 5.90 6.91 -7.80
CA TRP A 49 5.15 6.61 -9.01
C TRP A 49 3.71 6.17 -8.69
N SER A 50 3.55 5.24 -7.76
CA SER A 50 2.25 4.70 -7.34
C SER A 50 1.35 5.77 -6.73
N VAL A 51 1.88 6.60 -5.83
CA VAL A 51 1.13 7.70 -5.19
C VAL A 51 0.67 8.71 -6.24
N VAL A 52 1.55 9.12 -7.15
CA VAL A 52 1.22 10.06 -8.24
C VAL A 52 0.13 9.48 -9.14
N LEU A 53 0.21 8.21 -9.52
CA LEU A 53 -0.80 7.55 -10.34
C LEU A 53 -2.16 7.49 -9.64
N ILE A 54 -2.20 7.06 -8.38
CA ILE A 54 -3.45 6.91 -7.64
C ILE A 54 -4.11 8.27 -7.43
N LEU A 55 -3.38 9.27 -6.95
CA LEU A 55 -3.91 10.63 -6.74
C LEU A 55 -4.28 11.32 -8.05
N GLY A 56 -3.47 11.14 -9.10
CA GLY A 56 -3.76 11.67 -10.44
C GLY A 56 -5.04 11.06 -11.01
N TYR A 57 -5.18 9.74 -10.94
CA TYR A 57 -6.40 9.06 -11.39
C TYR A 57 -7.63 9.50 -10.57
N PHE A 58 -7.50 9.58 -9.25
CA PHE A 58 -8.56 10.05 -8.38
C PHE A 58 -9.04 11.45 -8.74
N SER A 59 -8.11 12.40 -8.96
CA SER A 59 -8.43 13.77 -9.36
C SER A 59 -9.14 13.84 -10.72
N ILE A 60 -8.70 13.04 -11.70
CA ILE A 60 -9.32 12.96 -13.02
C ILE A 60 -10.72 12.36 -12.92
N ARG A 61 -10.87 11.31 -12.12
CA ARG A 61 -12.15 10.62 -11.90
C ARG A 61 -13.20 11.52 -11.25
N GLN A 62 -12.79 12.35 -10.29
CA GLN A 62 -13.69 13.32 -9.67
C GLN A 62 -14.18 14.39 -10.65
N LYS A 63 -13.31 14.90 -11.52
CA LYS A 63 -13.63 15.97 -12.47
C LYS A 63 -14.32 15.47 -13.74
N GLY A 64 -13.88 14.34 -14.27
CA GLY A 64 -14.25 13.84 -15.60
C GLY A 64 -15.27 12.70 -15.62
N GLY A 65 -15.74 12.23 -14.47
CA GLY A 65 -16.65 11.08 -14.39
C GLY A 65 -15.96 9.74 -14.74
N ARG A 66 -16.77 8.73 -15.04
CA ARG A 66 -16.33 7.37 -15.35
C ARG A 66 -15.94 7.25 -16.83
N LYS A 67 -14.64 7.19 -17.13
CA LYS A 67 -14.09 7.06 -18.50
C LYS A 67 -13.25 5.79 -18.58
N GLU A 68 -13.72 4.80 -19.32
CA GLU A 68 -13.05 3.48 -19.46
C GLU A 68 -11.64 3.60 -20.06
N GLY A 69 -11.45 4.41 -21.08
CA GLY A 69 -10.13 4.58 -21.72
C GLY A 69 -9.07 5.11 -20.76
N ILE A 70 -9.44 6.08 -19.90
CA ILE A 70 -8.52 6.62 -18.88
C ILE A 70 -8.21 5.55 -17.83
N TYR A 71 -9.22 4.80 -17.38
CA TYR A 71 -9.04 3.70 -16.46
C TYR A 71 -8.01 2.68 -16.97
N HIS A 72 -8.19 2.17 -18.21
CA HIS A 72 -7.25 1.22 -18.79
C HIS A 72 -5.83 1.79 -18.92
N ALA A 73 -5.71 3.07 -19.30
CA ALA A 73 -4.41 3.72 -19.38
C ALA A 73 -3.70 3.75 -18.02
N PHE A 74 -4.39 4.09 -16.93
CA PHE A 74 -3.80 4.12 -15.60
C PHE A 74 -3.47 2.73 -15.04
N VAL A 75 -4.28 1.71 -15.36
CA VAL A 75 -3.96 0.31 -15.04
C VAL A 75 -2.69 -0.12 -15.79
N LEU A 76 -2.58 0.14 -17.09
CA LEU A 76 -1.38 -0.16 -17.87
C LEU A 76 -0.15 0.58 -17.35
N LEU A 77 -0.27 1.86 -17.04
CA LEU A 77 0.82 2.66 -16.45
C LEU A 77 1.29 2.10 -15.10
N SER A 78 0.38 1.58 -14.28
CA SER A 78 0.74 0.97 -12.99
C SER A 78 1.52 -0.34 -13.15
N LEU A 79 1.35 -1.06 -14.27
CA LEU A 79 2.08 -2.28 -14.57
C LEU A 79 3.48 -2.03 -15.14
N VAL A 80 3.78 -0.83 -15.63
CA VAL A 80 5.07 -0.50 -16.28
C VAL A 80 6.28 -0.87 -15.42
N PRO A 81 6.38 -0.49 -14.13
CA PRO A 81 7.53 -0.85 -13.30
C PRO A 81 7.71 -2.37 -13.16
N LEU A 82 6.59 -3.11 -13.04
CA LEU A 82 6.61 -4.56 -12.95
C LEU A 82 7.12 -5.20 -14.26
N VAL A 83 6.65 -4.71 -15.41
CA VAL A 83 7.08 -5.19 -16.71
C VAL A 83 8.57 -4.94 -16.90
N ILE A 84 9.05 -3.73 -16.58
CA ILE A 84 10.49 -3.39 -16.65
C ILE A 84 11.29 -4.35 -15.77
N CYS A 85 10.85 -4.59 -14.53
CA CYS A 85 11.51 -5.53 -13.62
C CYS A 85 11.57 -6.96 -14.16
N LYS A 86 10.51 -7.44 -14.80
CA LYS A 86 10.42 -8.82 -15.31
C LYS A 86 11.12 -9.01 -16.65
N VAL A 87 11.18 -7.99 -17.48
CA VAL A 87 11.75 -8.05 -18.84
C VAL A 87 13.24 -7.71 -18.83
N SER A 88 13.72 -6.84 -17.93
CA SER A 88 15.12 -6.42 -17.87
C SER A 88 16.14 -7.56 -17.78
N PRO A 89 15.92 -8.69 -17.07
CA PRO A 89 16.86 -9.80 -17.04
C PRO A 89 17.04 -10.50 -18.39
N LEU A 90 16.02 -10.45 -19.27
CA LEU A 90 16.10 -11.04 -20.62
C LEU A 90 17.13 -10.31 -21.51
N PHE A 91 17.42 -9.05 -21.20
CA PHE A 91 18.43 -8.24 -21.89
C PHE A 91 19.74 -8.14 -21.12
N HIS A 92 20.02 -9.08 -20.19
CA HIS A 92 21.19 -9.06 -19.31
C HIS A 92 21.34 -7.77 -18.46
N MET A 93 20.23 -7.06 -18.24
CA MET A 93 20.20 -5.84 -17.46
C MET A 93 19.33 -6.07 -16.20
N SER A 94 19.92 -5.97 -15.02
CA SER A 94 19.15 -5.92 -13.76
C SER A 94 18.78 -4.48 -13.44
N LEU A 95 17.96 -3.87 -14.31
CA LEU A 95 17.69 -2.43 -14.23
C LEU A 95 16.78 -2.02 -13.10
N PHE A 96 15.86 -2.88 -12.67
CA PHE A 96 14.86 -2.49 -11.70
C PHE A 96 14.28 -3.74 -11.00
N GLY A 97 14.26 -3.75 -9.69
CA GLY A 97 13.62 -4.83 -8.97
C GLY A 97 13.87 -4.79 -7.47
N PHE A 98 12.85 -5.15 -6.72
CA PHE A 98 12.92 -5.36 -5.27
C PHE A 98 11.92 -6.44 -4.85
N ILE A 99 12.12 -7.00 -3.65
CA ILE A 99 11.21 -8.00 -3.09
C ILE A 99 9.83 -7.37 -2.89
N GLY A 100 8.80 -8.03 -3.40
CA GLY A 100 7.40 -7.59 -3.23
C GLY A 100 6.86 -6.69 -4.33
N ILE A 101 7.65 -6.29 -5.36
CA ILE A 101 7.17 -5.40 -6.44
C ILE A 101 5.89 -5.90 -7.11
N SER A 102 5.78 -7.20 -7.38
CA SER A 102 4.58 -7.79 -8.01
C SER A 102 3.35 -7.59 -7.12
N TYR A 103 3.51 -7.88 -5.83
CA TYR A 103 2.43 -7.75 -4.86
C TYR A 103 1.98 -6.30 -4.68
N LEU A 104 2.93 -5.38 -4.55
CA LEU A 104 2.64 -3.94 -4.43
C LEU A 104 1.98 -3.39 -5.71
N THR A 105 2.41 -3.85 -6.89
CA THR A 105 1.77 -3.47 -8.16
C THR A 105 0.29 -3.86 -8.18
N PHE A 106 -0.04 -5.09 -7.75
CA PHE A 106 -1.44 -5.51 -7.69
C PHE A 106 -2.26 -4.70 -6.68
N ARG A 107 -1.67 -4.26 -5.58
CA ARG A 107 -2.34 -3.35 -4.63
C ARG A 107 -2.63 -1.99 -5.25
N VAL A 108 -1.71 -1.46 -6.05
CA VAL A 108 -1.92 -0.20 -6.80
C VAL A 108 -3.07 -0.37 -7.81
N VAL A 109 -3.05 -1.45 -8.59
CA VAL A 109 -4.13 -1.77 -9.54
C VAL A 109 -5.46 -1.89 -8.82
N GLN A 110 -5.50 -2.57 -7.68
CA GLN A 110 -6.71 -2.71 -6.87
C GLN A 110 -7.28 -1.35 -6.44
N MET A 111 -6.44 -0.44 -5.95
CA MET A 111 -6.89 0.91 -5.60
C MET A 111 -7.46 1.66 -6.80
N ILE A 112 -6.83 1.55 -7.98
CA ILE A 112 -7.33 2.17 -9.22
C ILE A 112 -8.70 1.61 -9.59
N ILE A 113 -8.92 0.29 -9.45
CA ILE A 113 -10.21 -0.36 -9.70
C ILE A 113 -11.27 0.17 -8.71
N GLU A 114 -10.97 0.21 -7.43
CA GLU A 114 -11.90 0.68 -6.40
C GLU A 114 -12.26 2.17 -6.55
N ILE A 115 -11.32 2.99 -7.05
CA ILE A 115 -11.59 4.39 -7.44
C ILE A 115 -12.49 4.44 -8.69
N TYR A 116 -12.23 3.60 -9.70
CA TYR A 116 -13.07 3.52 -10.91
C TYR A 116 -14.50 3.14 -10.58
N ASP A 117 -14.69 2.17 -9.69
CA ASP A 117 -16.01 1.72 -9.23
C ASP A 117 -16.71 2.74 -8.31
N GLY A 118 -16.01 3.80 -7.89
CA GLY A 118 -16.55 4.84 -7.00
C GLY A 118 -16.70 4.37 -5.55
N VAL A 119 -16.03 3.28 -5.17
CA VAL A 119 -16.03 2.74 -3.81
C VAL A 119 -15.21 3.64 -2.89
N ILE A 120 -14.08 4.15 -3.37
CA ILE A 120 -13.22 5.11 -2.67
C ILE A 120 -13.70 6.52 -3.03
N LYS A 121 -14.25 7.23 -2.06
CA LYS A 121 -14.76 8.60 -2.22
C LYS A 121 -13.73 9.65 -1.82
N GLU A 122 -12.84 9.31 -0.92
CA GLU A 122 -11.77 10.15 -0.42
C GLU A 122 -10.51 9.30 -0.30
N VAL A 123 -9.37 9.86 -0.66
CA VAL A 123 -8.07 9.21 -0.51
C VAL A 123 -7.00 10.25 -0.27
N SER A 124 -6.16 10.01 0.74
CA SER A 124 -5.00 10.83 1.06
C SER A 124 -3.69 10.09 0.77
N ALA A 125 -2.62 10.83 0.52
CA ALA A 125 -1.29 10.25 0.34
C ALA A 125 -0.87 9.39 1.54
N LEU A 126 -1.29 9.78 2.76
CA LEU A 126 -1.00 9.04 3.99
C LEU A 126 -1.71 7.68 4.02
N GLU A 127 -2.96 7.61 3.58
CA GLU A 127 -3.73 6.37 3.49
C GLU A 127 -3.17 5.43 2.43
N ILE A 128 -2.74 5.98 1.28
CA ILE A 128 -2.03 5.20 0.25
C ILE A 128 -0.74 4.63 0.84
N THR A 129 0.05 5.46 1.57
CA THR A 129 1.27 5.02 2.23
C THR A 129 1.00 3.89 3.21
N ALA A 130 0.03 4.09 4.10
CA ALA A 130 -0.34 3.10 5.09
C ALA A 130 -0.74 1.77 4.44
N PHE A 131 -1.54 1.84 3.38
CA PHE A 131 -1.97 0.66 2.64
C PHE A 131 -0.82 -0.05 1.94
N LEU A 132 0.01 0.66 1.19
CA LEU A 132 1.11 0.06 0.41
C LEU A 132 2.24 -0.45 1.30
N ALA A 133 2.62 0.30 2.35
CA ALA A 133 3.74 -0.05 3.22
C ALA A 133 3.38 -1.01 4.35
N PHE A 134 2.12 -1.43 4.50
CA PHE A 134 1.68 -2.28 5.60
C PHE A 134 2.48 -3.57 5.70
N PHE A 135 3.35 -3.65 6.73
CA PHE A 135 4.38 -4.68 6.84
C PHE A 135 3.87 -6.13 6.88
N PRO A 136 2.72 -6.46 7.53
CA PRO A 136 2.25 -7.84 7.57
C PRO A 136 1.90 -8.41 6.21
N SER A 137 1.59 -7.56 5.24
CA SER A 137 1.21 -7.94 3.89
C SER A 137 2.16 -7.41 2.81
N PHE A 138 3.36 -6.92 3.19
CA PHE A 138 4.29 -6.29 2.26
C PHE A 138 4.82 -7.22 1.18
N SER A 139 5.10 -8.50 1.50
CA SER A 139 5.72 -9.44 0.56
C SER A 139 4.76 -10.48 -0.01
N SER A 140 3.79 -10.95 0.76
CA SER A 140 2.94 -12.10 0.39
C SER A 140 1.71 -12.28 1.28
N GLY A 141 1.20 -11.21 1.87
CA GLY A 141 -0.02 -11.27 2.70
C GLY A 141 -1.30 -11.50 1.88
N PRO A 142 -2.43 -11.80 2.53
CA PRO A 142 -3.71 -11.84 1.84
C PRO A 142 -3.99 -10.47 1.21
N ILE A 143 -4.49 -10.49 -0.03
CA ILE A 143 -4.90 -9.27 -0.73
C ILE A 143 -6.18 -8.78 -0.07
N ASP A 144 -6.04 -7.91 0.93
CA ASP A 144 -7.19 -7.27 1.55
C ASP A 144 -7.65 -6.09 0.69
N ARG A 145 -8.96 -5.86 0.66
CA ARG A 145 -9.55 -4.74 -0.09
C ARG A 145 -9.13 -3.42 0.56
N SER A 146 -8.66 -2.46 -0.24
CA SER A 146 -8.19 -1.17 0.27
C SER A 146 -9.26 -0.47 1.12
N ARG A 147 -10.53 -0.58 0.74
CA ARG A 147 -11.67 -0.07 1.50
C ARG A 147 -11.75 -0.64 2.92
N ARG A 148 -11.61 -1.98 3.06
CA ARG A 148 -11.67 -2.63 4.37
C ARG A 148 -10.49 -2.21 5.23
N PHE A 149 -9.29 -2.25 4.64
CA PHE A 149 -8.08 -1.78 5.30
C PHE A 149 -8.22 -0.34 5.80
N LEU A 150 -8.69 0.59 4.96
CA LEU A 150 -8.85 2.00 5.32
C LEU A 150 -9.93 2.21 6.39
N ALA A 151 -11.02 1.44 6.36
CA ALA A 151 -12.04 1.47 7.38
C ALA A 151 -11.48 1.02 8.74
N ASP A 152 -10.75 -0.09 8.77
CA ASP A 152 -10.11 -0.62 9.98
C ASP A 152 -8.97 0.30 10.46
N TRP A 153 -8.20 0.88 9.52
CA TRP A 153 -7.13 1.83 9.80
C TRP A 153 -7.61 3.08 10.53
N ASN A 154 -8.78 3.60 10.17
CA ASN A 154 -9.37 4.80 10.77
C ASN A 154 -10.23 4.49 12.00
N ARG A 155 -10.53 3.22 12.26
CA ARG A 155 -11.36 2.78 13.40
C ARG A 155 -10.54 2.77 14.68
N VAL A 156 -11.10 3.36 15.74
CA VAL A 156 -10.61 3.18 17.10
C VAL A 156 -11.53 2.17 17.76
N LEU A 157 -11.01 1.00 18.10
CA LEU A 157 -11.76 -0.04 18.78
C LEU A 157 -11.98 0.35 20.24
N LYS A 158 -13.21 0.16 20.75
CA LYS A 158 -13.50 0.25 22.17
C LYS A 158 -12.88 -0.95 22.90
N ARG A 159 -12.52 -0.76 24.16
CA ARG A 159 -11.87 -1.78 24.98
C ARG A 159 -12.64 -3.12 25.02
N GLU A 160 -13.96 -3.06 25.08
CA GLU A 160 -14.83 -4.25 25.08
C GLU A 160 -14.70 -5.03 23.78
N GLU A 161 -14.83 -4.37 22.63
CA GLU A 161 -14.65 -4.98 21.29
C GLU A 161 -13.23 -5.55 21.10
N TYR A 162 -12.22 -4.85 21.65
CA TYR A 162 -10.83 -5.31 21.57
C TYR A 162 -10.61 -6.60 22.38
N MET A 163 -11.21 -6.72 23.54
CA MET A 163 -11.13 -7.90 24.39
C MET A 163 -11.85 -9.10 23.76
N GLU A 164 -12.99 -8.90 23.07
CA GLU A 164 -13.68 -9.95 22.33
C GLU A 164 -12.86 -10.48 21.14
N LEU A 165 -12.06 -9.62 20.49
CA LEU A 165 -11.21 -10.03 19.37
C LEU A 165 -9.93 -10.77 19.81
N CYS A 166 -9.50 -10.59 21.06
CA CYS A 166 -8.29 -11.21 21.61
C CYS A 166 -8.57 -12.51 22.41
N GLY A 167 -9.83 -12.81 22.74
CA GLY A 167 -10.25 -14.01 23.46
C GLY A 167 -10.69 -15.10 22.56
#